data_e3a3a5b5c7bc998aba166b82c810c1d0
#
_entry.id   e3a3a5b5c7bc998aba166b82c810c1d0
#
_cell.length_a   1.000
_cell.length_b   1.000
_cell.length_c   1.000
_cell.angle_alpha   90.00
_cell.angle_beta   90.00
_cell.angle_gamma   90.00
#
_symmetry.space_group_name_H-M   'P 1'
#
loop_
_entity.id
_entity.type
_entity.pdbx_description
1 polymer ?
#
loop_
_entity_poly.entity_id
_entity_poly.type
_entity_poly.pdbx_seq_one_letter_code
_entity_poly.pdbx_strand_id
1 'polypeptide(L)'
;MMSNKTQKILAIKIIKDKAVLTFEERVIKIDLDTYLNGYYYPGKELDEEEFHYLLESEKLTSAKRYLMTLLSSRPYTEKMIREKLSLKHHLSKEEIETLLSPYLEAKIIDDENYAYSYTEELIEKGYGRKTILSKLSERGINEEILEGEQLSSLLKNDSERLSVLVRKEALRKKDLSLAKLKSHLKLFFLKRGFQEECVEEEIESYISKMSKEERNNREKKSEALLEKEALRCYNRIARKEKSAYEKRALLIKALVSRGYPLSQAKEITEREEYQFYD
;
A
#
# COMPACT_ATOMS: atom_id res chain seq x y z
N MET A 1 -46.91 -19.95 23.38
CA MET A 1 -47.33 -20.33 22.03
C MET A 1 -46.65 -19.36 21.09
N MET A 2 -45.50 -19.73 20.52
CA MET A 2 -44.87 -18.94 19.45
C MET A 2 -45.74 -19.10 18.21
N SER A 3 -46.23 -17.99 17.68
CA SER A 3 -47.01 -17.97 16.42
C SER A 3 -46.06 -18.43 15.31
N ASN A 4 -46.27 -19.63 14.77
CA ASN A 4 -45.60 -20.13 13.58
C ASN A 4 -46.03 -19.26 12.40
N LYS A 5 -45.29 -18.18 12.14
CA LYS A 5 -45.58 -17.26 11.05
C LYS A 5 -45.09 -17.92 9.75
N THR A 6 -45.97 -18.68 9.11
CA THR A 6 -45.68 -19.23 7.78
C THR A 6 -45.49 -18.10 6.78
N GLN A 7 -44.52 -18.25 5.87
CA GLN A 7 -44.21 -17.29 4.83
C GLN A 7 -44.73 -17.78 3.49
N LYS A 8 -45.67 -17.04 2.89
CA LYS A 8 -46.32 -17.42 1.62
C LYS A 8 -45.62 -16.81 0.41
N ILE A 9 -45.31 -17.63 -0.57
CA ILE A 9 -44.76 -17.17 -1.86
C ILE A 9 -45.91 -16.56 -2.68
N LEU A 10 -45.84 -15.28 -2.98
CA LEU A 10 -46.85 -14.56 -3.75
C LEU A 10 -46.62 -14.71 -5.27
N ALA A 11 -45.39 -14.60 -5.69
CA ALA A 11 -45.00 -14.69 -7.10
C ALA A 11 -43.61 -15.24 -7.28
N ILE A 12 -43.34 -15.86 -8.42
CA ILE A 12 -42.01 -16.31 -8.82
C ILE A 12 -41.71 -15.80 -10.22
N LYS A 13 -40.49 -15.24 -10.41
CA LYS A 13 -40.02 -14.81 -11.70
C LYS A 13 -38.60 -15.36 -11.94
N ILE A 14 -38.41 -16.07 -13.03
CA ILE A 14 -37.09 -16.56 -13.43
C ILE A 14 -36.42 -15.49 -14.32
N ILE A 15 -35.22 -15.09 -13.93
CA ILE A 15 -34.42 -14.08 -14.66
C ILE A 15 -33.01 -14.63 -14.83
N LYS A 16 -32.68 -15.05 -16.06
CA LYS A 16 -31.41 -15.69 -16.41
C LYS A 16 -31.17 -16.95 -15.56
N ASP A 17 -30.18 -16.85 -14.66
CA ASP A 17 -29.69 -17.92 -13.78
C ASP A 17 -30.25 -17.89 -12.35
N LYS A 18 -31.37 -17.17 -12.14
CA LYS A 18 -31.97 -16.96 -10.80
C LYS A 18 -33.46 -17.05 -10.80
N ALA A 19 -34.00 -17.50 -9.67
CA ALA A 19 -35.39 -17.34 -9.30
C ALA A 19 -35.54 -16.18 -8.31
N VAL A 20 -36.52 -15.33 -8.57
CA VAL A 20 -36.91 -14.21 -7.73
C VAL A 20 -38.25 -14.58 -7.10
N LEU A 21 -38.26 -14.88 -5.81
CA LEU A 21 -39.42 -15.23 -5.02
C LEU A 21 -39.88 -13.99 -4.29
N THR A 22 -41.17 -13.65 -4.47
CA THR A 22 -41.78 -12.48 -3.83
C THR A 22 -42.66 -12.95 -2.68
N PHE A 23 -42.41 -12.42 -1.50
CA PHE A 23 -43.18 -12.57 -0.27
C PHE A 23 -43.91 -11.25 0.06
N GLU A 24 -44.69 -11.20 1.09
CA GLU A 24 -45.45 -10.01 1.48
C GLU A 24 -44.53 -8.84 1.87
N GLU A 25 -43.48 -9.10 2.65
CA GLU A 25 -42.59 -8.07 3.20
C GLU A 25 -41.24 -7.98 2.50
N ARG A 26 -40.88 -8.94 1.62
CA ARG A 26 -39.55 -9.01 1.00
C ARG A 26 -39.51 -9.79 -0.31
N VAL A 27 -38.41 -9.65 -0.99
CA VAL A 27 -38.09 -10.41 -2.20
C VAL A 27 -36.78 -11.15 -1.97
N ILE A 28 -36.75 -12.46 -2.23
CA ILE A 28 -35.60 -13.34 -2.07
C ILE A 28 -35.11 -13.76 -3.46
N LYS A 29 -33.80 -13.72 -3.69
CA LYS A 29 -33.18 -14.09 -4.97
C LYS A 29 -32.24 -15.26 -4.75
N ILE A 30 -32.59 -16.42 -5.27
CA ILE A 30 -31.79 -17.66 -5.20
C ILE A 30 -31.30 -18.07 -6.58
N ASP A 31 -30.28 -18.92 -6.65
CA ASP A 31 -29.85 -19.53 -7.90
C ASP A 31 -30.90 -20.51 -8.43
N LEU A 32 -30.77 -20.84 -9.73
CA LEU A 32 -31.74 -21.68 -10.41
C LEU A 32 -31.73 -23.12 -9.88
N ASP A 33 -30.57 -23.63 -9.46
CA ASP A 33 -30.42 -24.98 -8.95
C ASP A 33 -31.17 -25.11 -7.61
N THR A 34 -31.02 -24.16 -6.71
CA THR A 34 -31.76 -24.11 -5.44
C THR A 34 -33.26 -24.03 -5.71
N TYR A 35 -33.70 -23.25 -6.71
CA TYR A 35 -35.10 -23.13 -7.07
C TYR A 35 -35.64 -24.47 -7.60
N LEU A 36 -34.97 -25.14 -8.51
CA LEU A 36 -35.42 -26.38 -9.11
C LEU A 36 -35.49 -27.53 -8.10
N ASN A 37 -34.57 -27.57 -7.14
CA ASN A 37 -34.54 -28.62 -6.13
C ASN A 37 -35.57 -28.42 -5.01
N GLY A 38 -36.06 -27.20 -4.79
CA GLY A 38 -36.95 -26.86 -3.65
C GLY A 38 -38.43 -26.96 -3.93
N TYR A 39 -38.88 -27.30 -5.14
CA TYR A 39 -40.32 -27.40 -5.50
C TYR A 39 -41.12 -26.14 -5.11
N TYR A 40 -40.60 -24.98 -5.38
CA TYR A 40 -41.26 -23.70 -5.07
C TYR A 40 -42.29 -23.33 -6.14
N TYR A 41 -43.47 -22.90 -5.73
CA TYR A 41 -44.54 -22.42 -6.61
C TYR A 41 -45.35 -21.28 -5.93
N PRO A 42 -45.99 -20.40 -6.71
CA PRO A 42 -46.84 -19.35 -6.13
C PRO A 42 -47.98 -19.95 -5.27
N GLY A 43 -48.13 -19.45 -4.08
CA GLY A 43 -49.11 -19.96 -3.09
C GLY A 43 -48.52 -20.94 -2.10
N LYS A 44 -47.33 -21.48 -2.27
CA LYS A 44 -46.69 -22.36 -1.28
C LYS A 44 -46.41 -21.57 0.00
N GLU A 45 -46.82 -22.15 1.12
CA GLU A 45 -46.51 -21.67 2.47
C GLU A 45 -45.28 -22.41 2.96
N LEU A 46 -44.26 -21.66 3.39
CA LEU A 46 -42.99 -22.16 3.91
C LEU A 46 -43.04 -22.14 5.43
N ASP A 47 -42.56 -23.19 6.05
CA ASP A 47 -42.26 -23.18 7.47
C ASP A 47 -40.99 -22.36 7.78
N GLU A 48 -40.63 -22.25 9.04
CA GLU A 48 -39.51 -21.46 9.51
C GLU A 48 -38.18 -22.02 9.01
N GLU A 49 -38.04 -23.34 8.92
CA GLU A 49 -36.81 -24.00 8.44
C GLU A 49 -36.62 -23.82 6.93
N GLU A 50 -37.69 -24.06 6.14
CA GLU A 50 -37.69 -23.81 4.69
C GLU A 50 -37.39 -22.34 4.35
N PHE A 51 -37.96 -21.42 5.12
CA PHE A 51 -37.72 -20.00 4.90
C PHE A 51 -36.28 -19.59 5.27
N HIS A 52 -35.79 -20.12 6.39
CA HIS A 52 -34.38 -19.89 6.79
C HIS A 52 -33.41 -20.45 5.74
N TYR A 53 -33.64 -21.63 5.21
CA TYR A 53 -32.88 -22.19 4.11
C TYR A 53 -32.84 -21.28 2.87
N LEU A 54 -33.98 -20.67 2.52
CA LEU A 54 -34.03 -19.69 1.42
C LEU A 54 -33.19 -18.45 1.70
N LEU A 55 -33.18 -17.96 2.94
CA LEU A 55 -32.37 -16.80 3.32
C LEU A 55 -30.85 -17.10 3.21
N GLU A 56 -30.44 -18.27 3.67
CA GLU A 56 -29.05 -18.71 3.53
C GLU A 56 -28.68 -18.91 2.06
N SER A 57 -29.56 -19.47 1.25
CA SER A 57 -29.38 -19.62 -0.19
C SER A 57 -29.28 -18.27 -0.91
N GLU A 58 -30.06 -17.27 -0.52
CA GLU A 58 -29.95 -15.90 -1.03
C GLU A 58 -28.58 -15.28 -0.70
N LYS A 59 -28.14 -15.46 0.55
CA LYS A 59 -26.84 -14.98 1.03
C LYS A 59 -25.70 -15.57 0.20
N LEU A 60 -25.70 -16.91 -0.01
CA LEU A 60 -24.71 -17.59 -0.82
C LEU A 60 -24.76 -17.17 -2.29
N THR A 61 -25.93 -17.06 -2.89
CA THR A 61 -26.13 -16.58 -4.27
C THR A 61 -25.59 -15.16 -4.44
N SER A 62 -25.82 -14.30 -3.47
CA SER A 62 -25.29 -12.92 -3.47
C SER A 62 -23.76 -12.90 -3.34
N ALA A 63 -23.21 -13.74 -2.46
CA ALA A 63 -21.77 -13.87 -2.26
C ALA A 63 -21.07 -14.42 -3.49
N LYS A 64 -21.63 -15.46 -4.15
CA LYS A 64 -21.12 -16.01 -5.41
C LYS A 64 -21.02 -14.95 -6.51
N ARG A 65 -22.06 -14.13 -6.65
CA ARG A 65 -22.05 -13.02 -7.62
C ARG A 65 -21.00 -11.96 -7.29
N TYR A 66 -20.84 -11.65 -6.02
CA TYR A 66 -19.80 -10.72 -5.59
C TYR A 66 -18.41 -11.27 -5.84
N LEU A 67 -18.18 -12.57 -5.58
CA LEU A 67 -16.94 -13.25 -5.92
C LEU A 67 -16.63 -13.12 -7.42
N MET A 68 -17.59 -13.40 -8.30
CA MET A 68 -17.41 -13.25 -9.75
C MET A 68 -17.04 -11.82 -10.15
N THR A 69 -17.62 -10.82 -9.47
CA THR A 69 -17.28 -9.40 -9.68
C THR A 69 -15.86 -9.09 -9.24
N LEU A 70 -15.39 -9.67 -8.13
CA LEU A 70 -14.00 -9.52 -7.68
C LEU A 70 -13.04 -10.14 -8.71
N LEU A 71 -13.25 -11.39 -9.09
CA LEU A 71 -12.39 -12.13 -10.01
C LEU A 71 -12.29 -11.48 -11.40
N SER A 72 -13.36 -10.82 -11.85
CA SER A 72 -13.36 -10.12 -13.14
C SER A 72 -12.74 -8.72 -13.10
N SER A 73 -12.53 -8.13 -11.92
CA SER A 73 -12.07 -6.75 -11.81
C SER A 73 -10.54 -6.60 -11.82
N ARG A 74 -9.84 -7.43 -11.06
CA ARG A 74 -8.38 -7.48 -10.93
C ARG A 74 -7.95 -8.75 -10.20
N PRO A 75 -6.67 -9.13 -10.21
CA PRO A 75 -6.16 -10.20 -9.37
C PRO A 75 -6.33 -9.89 -7.88
N TYR A 76 -6.67 -10.92 -7.11
CA TYR A 76 -6.75 -10.91 -5.66
C TYR A 76 -6.09 -12.17 -5.10
N THR A 77 -5.51 -12.09 -3.91
CA THR A 77 -5.09 -13.26 -3.17
C THR A 77 -6.28 -13.96 -2.51
N GLU A 78 -6.11 -15.22 -2.19
CA GLU A 78 -7.10 -16.00 -1.45
C GLU A 78 -7.50 -15.29 -0.15
N LYS A 79 -6.54 -14.84 0.66
CA LYS A 79 -6.79 -14.08 1.90
C LYS A 79 -7.66 -12.86 1.66
N MET A 80 -7.33 -12.05 0.65
CA MET A 80 -8.08 -10.83 0.34
C MET A 80 -9.54 -11.12 -0.05
N ILE A 81 -9.78 -12.23 -0.77
CA ILE A 81 -11.14 -12.65 -1.14
C ILE A 81 -11.90 -13.13 0.09
N ARG A 82 -11.28 -13.96 0.93
CA ARG A 82 -11.87 -14.45 2.19
C ARG A 82 -12.30 -13.30 3.10
N GLU A 83 -11.43 -12.32 3.31
CA GLU A 83 -11.73 -11.13 4.10
C GLU A 83 -12.91 -10.34 3.53
N LYS A 84 -12.96 -10.13 2.20
CA LYS A 84 -14.05 -9.41 1.54
C LYS A 84 -15.38 -10.13 1.61
N LEU A 85 -15.40 -11.45 1.46
CA LEU A 85 -16.60 -12.27 1.58
C LEU A 85 -17.14 -12.28 3.02
N SER A 86 -16.24 -12.47 3.99
CA SER A 86 -16.62 -12.43 5.40
C SER A 86 -17.20 -11.07 5.81
N LEU A 87 -16.53 -9.97 5.47
CA LEU A 87 -16.95 -8.61 5.82
C LEU A 87 -18.27 -8.19 5.17
N LYS A 88 -18.49 -8.57 3.90
CA LYS A 88 -19.65 -8.07 3.14
C LYS A 88 -20.88 -8.97 3.25
N HIS A 89 -20.67 -10.27 3.33
CA HIS A 89 -21.77 -11.25 3.31
C HIS A 89 -21.90 -12.02 4.62
N HIS A 90 -21.02 -11.75 5.61
CA HIS A 90 -21.04 -12.42 6.91
C HIS A 90 -21.02 -13.95 6.80
N LEU A 91 -20.25 -14.46 5.82
CA LEU A 91 -20.09 -15.89 5.62
C LEU A 91 -19.19 -16.50 6.71
N SER A 92 -19.51 -17.71 7.14
CA SER A 92 -18.65 -18.51 7.99
C SER A 92 -17.40 -18.98 7.23
N LYS A 93 -16.41 -19.51 7.95
CA LYS A 93 -15.20 -20.06 7.32
C LYS A 93 -15.52 -21.22 6.40
N GLU A 94 -16.45 -22.09 6.82
CA GLU A 94 -16.89 -23.27 6.09
C GLU A 94 -17.65 -22.90 4.81
N GLU A 95 -18.52 -21.90 4.88
CA GLU A 95 -19.22 -21.37 3.71
C GLU A 95 -18.27 -20.77 2.70
N ILE A 96 -17.26 -20.02 3.17
CA ILE A 96 -16.22 -19.43 2.32
C ILE A 96 -15.38 -20.54 1.68
N GLU A 97 -14.98 -21.55 2.43
CA GLU A 97 -14.21 -22.69 1.93
C GLU A 97 -14.93 -23.39 0.79
N THR A 98 -16.19 -23.78 1.04
CA THR A 98 -17.05 -24.43 0.02
C THR A 98 -17.20 -23.55 -1.22
N LEU A 99 -17.35 -22.24 -1.04
CA LEU A 99 -17.51 -21.30 -2.16
C LEU A 99 -16.23 -21.15 -2.97
N LEU A 100 -15.04 -21.17 -2.34
CA LEU A 100 -13.76 -20.90 -3.01
C LEU A 100 -13.10 -22.14 -3.60
N SER A 101 -13.35 -23.34 -3.07
CA SER A 101 -12.71 -24.58 -3.49
C SER A 101 -12.66 -24.78 -5.02
N PRO A 102 -13.76 -24.61 -5.79
CA PRO A 102 -13.70 -24.80 -7.25
C PRO A 102 -12.79 -23.79 -7.96
N TYR A 103 -12.64 -22.58 -7.42
CA TYR A 103 -11.81 -21.53 -8.02
C TYR A 103 -10.33 -21.69 -7.67
N LEU A 104 -10.04 -22.27 -6.51
CA LEU A 104 -8.69 -22.64 -6.09
C LEU A 104 -8.20 -23.85 -6.88
N GLU A 105 -9.01 -24.91 -7.00
CA GLU A 105 -8.71 -26.12 -7.77
C GLU A 105 -8.48 -25.80 -9.26
N ALA A 106 -9.29 -24.89 -9.83
CA ALA A 106 -9.13 -24.42 -11.20
C ALA A 106 -8.01 -23.39 -11.38
N LYS A 107 -7.26 -23.03 -10.32
CA LYS A 107 -6.23 -21.97 -10.32
C LYS A 107 -6.71 -20.63 -10.88
N ILE A 108 -7.99 -20.30 -10.71
CA ILE A 108 -8.53 -18.97 -11.00
C ILE A 108 -8.12 -17.99 -9.90
N ILE A 109 -8.06 -18.48 -8.66
CA ILE A 109 -7.39 -17.83 -7.53
C ILE A 109 -6.04 -18.50 -7.41
N ASP A 110 -4.97 -17.77 -7.69
CA ASP A 110 -3.60 -18.27 -7.75
C ASP A 110 -2.67 -17.27 -7.05
N ASP A 111 -2.35 -17.58 -5.81
CA ASP A 111 -1.50 -16.74 -4.96
C ASP A 111 -0.05 -16.71 -5.45
N GLU A 112 0.41 -17.77 -6.10
CA GLU A 112 1.75 -17.83 -6.69
C GLU A 112 1.87 -16.87 -7.87
N ASN A 113 0.98 -16.96 -8.84
CA ASN A 113 0.95 -16.04 -9.99
C ASN A 113 0.72 -14.59 -9.55
N TYR A 114 -0.14 -14.38 -8.53
CA TYR A 114 -0.31 -13.07 -7.92
C TYR A 114 0.99 -12.53 -7.34
N ALA A 115 1.74 -13.36 -6.60
CA ALA A 115 2.99 -12.96 -5.96
C ALA A 115 4.03 -12.52 -7.00
N TYR A 116 4.15 -13.23 -8.12
CA TYR A 116 5.07 -12.86 -9.19
C TYR A 116 4.69 -11.53 -9.85
N SER A 117 3.46 -11.42 -10.33
CA SER A 117 2.98 -10.22 -11.00
C SER A 117 3.08 -8.98 -10.11
N TYR A 118 2.73 -9.13 -8.83
CA TYR A 118 2.83 -8.02 -7.89
C TYR A 118 4.27 -7.68 -7.51
N THR A 119 5.17 -8.66 -7.50
CA THR A 119 6.61 -8.42 -7.30
C THR A 119 7.18 -7.60 -8.44
N GLU A 120 6.86 -7.94 -9.70
CA GLU A 120 7.29 -7.17 -10.87
C GLU A 120 6.80 -5.71 -10.78
N GLU A 121 5.54 -5.50 -10.44
CA GLU A 121 4.98 -4.16 -10.25
C GLU A 121 5.74 -3.36 -9.16
N LEU A 122 6.08 -4.01 -8.04
CA LEU A 122 6.83 -3.37 -6.96
C LEU A 122 8.29 -3.09 -7.33
N ILE A 123 8.90 -3.97 -8.13
CA ILE A 123 10.22 -3.77 -8.71
C ILE A 123 10.23 -2.53 -9.60
N GLU A 124 9.26 -2.39 -10.49
CA GLU A 124 9.12 -1.21 -11.37
C GLU A 124 8.91 0.09 -10.56
N LYS A 125 8.19 0.00 -9.45
CA LYS A 125 8.01 1.11 -8.50
C LYS A 125 9.27 1.43 -7.67
N GLY A 126 10.32 0.62 -7.81
CA GLY A 126 11.62 0.83 -7.15
C GLY A 126 11.62 0.43 -5.67
N TYR A 127 10.88 -0.60 -5.30
CA TYR A 127 10.98 -1.19 -3.96
C TYR A 127 12.08 -2.26 -3.92
N GLY A 128 12.73 -2.39 -2.75
CA GLY A 128 13.73 -3.42 -2.46
C GLY A 128 13.08 -4.68 -1.86
N ARG A 129 13.86 -5.74 -1.80
CA ARG A 129 13.46 -7.08 -1.38
C ARG A 129 12.65 -7.09 -0.06
N LYS A 130 13.14 -6.39 0.97
CA LYS A 130 12.50 -6.39 2.30
C LYS A 130 11.07 -5.87 2.25
N THR A 131 10.84 -4.76 1.57
CA THR A 131 9.48 -4.18 1.44
C THR A 131 8.58 -5.03 0.53
N ILE A 132 9.13 -5.63 -0.52
CA ILE A 132 8.37 -6.52 -1.41
C ILE A 132 7.84 -7.72 -0.61
N LEU A 133 8.72 -8.43 0.09
CA LEU A 133 8.33 -9.59 0.91
C LEU A 133 7.31 -9.21 2.00
N SER A 134 7.51 -8.08 2.69
CA SER A 134 6.54 -7.58 3.67
C SER A 134 5.16 -7.35 3.06
N LYS A 135 5.10 -6.71 1.89
CA LYS A 135 3.83 -6.44 1.20
C LYS A 135 3.12 -7.70 0.68
N LEU A 136 3.87 -8.71 0.29
CA LEU A 136 3.32 -10.02 -0.09
C LEU A 136 2.76 -10.75 1.13
N SER A 137 3.51 -10.81 2.23
CA SER A 137 3.08 -11.40 3.49
C SER A 137 1.82 -10.72 4.06
N GLU A 138 1.75 -9.39 4.04
CA GLU A 138 0.56 -8.62 4.42
C GLU A 138 -0.69 -9.03 3.61
N ARG A 139 -0.51 -9.41 2.35
CA ARG A 139 -1.56 -9.90 1.45
C ARG A 139 -1.88 -11.38 1.59
N GLY A 140 -1.19 -12.07 2.50
CA GLY A 140 -1.46 -13.46 2.83
C GLY A 140 -0.73 -14.48 1.97
N ILE A 141 0.27 -14.05 1.21
CA ILE A 141 1.14 -15.00 0.51
C ILE A 141 1.90 -15.83 1.55
N ASN A 142 1.85 -17.15 1.41
CA ASN A 142 2.46 -18.09 2.35
C ASN A 142 4.00 -18.08 2.27
N GLU A 143 4.65 -18.60 3.32
CA GLU A 143 6.12 -18.63 3.41
C GLU A 143 6.74 -19.46 2.31
N GLU A 144 6.11 -20.54 1.91
CA GLU A 144 6.60 -21.43 0.85
C GLU A 144 6.77 -20.68 -0.48
N ILE A 145 5.82 -19.84 -0.86
CA ILE A 145 5.91 -18.97 -2.04
C ILE A 145 6.95 -17.87 -1.82
N LEU A 146 6.98 -17.26 -0.61
CA LEU A 146 7.91 -16.17 -0.31
C LEU A 146 9.38 -16.60 -0.34
N GLU A 147 9.66 -17.85 0.04
CA GLU A 147 11.00 -18.45 0.02
C GLU A 147 11.29 -19.19 -1.29
N GLY A 148 10.32 -19.32 -2.17
CA GLY A 148 10.41 -20.04 -3.43
C GLY A 148 11.53 -19.53 -4.34
N GLU A 149 12.15 -20.47 -5.08
CA GLU A 149 13.29 -20.16 -5.95
C GLU A 149 12.95 -19.16 -7.06
N GLN A 150 11.73 -19.22 -7.59
CA GLN A 150 11.27 -18.31 -8.64
C GLN A 150 11.19 -16.87 -8.15
N LEU A 151 10.58 -16.63 -6.98
CA LEU A 151 10.50 -15.29 -6.39
C LEU A 151 11.89 -14.77 -6.02
N SER A 152 12.72 -15.63 -5.45
CA SER A 152 14.10 -15.31 -5.13
C SER A 152 14.92 -14.93 -6.37
N SER A 153 14.66 -15.58 -7.52
CA SER A 153 15.30 -15.25 -8.80
C SER A 153 14.92 -13.86 -9.31
N LEU A 154 13.65 -13.46 -9.20
CA LEU A 154 13.20 -12.11 -9.56
C LEU A 154 13.89 -11.02 -8.70
N LEU A 155 14.21 -11.35 -7.45
CA LEU A 155 14.80 -10.43 -6.48
C LEU A 155 16.33 -10.46 -6.43
N LYS A 156 17.00 -11.28 -7.25
CA LYS A 156 18.48 -11.41 -7.24
C LYS A 156 19.21 -10.13 -7.65
N ASN A 157 18.63 -9.33 -8.54
CA ASN A 157 19.31 -8.17 -9.14
C ASN A 157 19.07 -6.87 -8.38
N ASP A 158 18.83 -6.94 -7.07
CA ASP A 158 18.55 -5.76 -6.24
C ASP A 158 19.71 -4.73 -6.29
N SER A 159 20.96 -5.16 -6.33
CA SER A 159 22.13 -4.28 -6.39
C SER A 159 22.20 -3.51 -7.71
N GLU A 160 22.06 -4.19 -8.86
CA GLU A 160 22.08 -3.54 -10.18
C GLU A 160 20.94 -2.53 -10.33
N ARG A 161 19.76 -2.91 -9.87
CA ARG A 161 18.58 -2.03 -9.85
C ARG A 161 18.80 -0.82 -8.97
N LEU A 162 19.39 -1.01 -7.79
CA LEU A 162 19.68 0.07 -6.85
C LEU A 162 20.63 1.09 -7.46
N SER A 163 21.64 0.68 -8.18
CA SER A 163 22.59 1.55 -8.89
C SER A 163 21.86 2.52 -9.84
N VAL A 164 20.96 2.01 -10.66
CA VAL A 164 20.15 2.83 -11.58
C VAL A 164 19.22 3.78 -10.81
N LEU A 165 18.59 3.32 -9.75
CA LEU A 165 17.67 4.11 -8.92
C LEU A 165 18.40 5.21 -8.14
N VAL A 166 19.57 4.93 -7.59
CA VAL A 166 20.45 5.91 -6.91
C VAL A 166 20.79 7.04 -7.86
N ARG A 167 21.24 6.72 -9.07
CA ARG A 167 21.56 7.71 -10.10
C ARG A 167 20.33 8.56 -10.45
N LYS A 168 19.19 7.93 -10.69
CA LYS A 168 17.94 8.63 -11.03
C LYS A 168 17.48 9.59 -9.93
N GLU A 169 17.48 9.14 -8.67
CA GLU A 169 17.07 9.99 -7.55
C GLU A 169 18.10 11.10 -7.27
N ALA A 170 19.38 10.82 -7.36
CA ALA A 170 20.43 11.83 -7.22
C ALA A 170 20.34 12.95 -8.27
N LEU A 171 19.96 12.62 -9.51
CA LEU A 171 19.72 13.59 -10.57
C LEU A 171 18.45 14.46 -10.30
N ARG A 172 17.45 13.91 -9.62
CA ARG A 172 16.26 14.68 -9.18
C ARG A 172 16.58 15.66 -8.05
N LYS A 173 17.62 15.38 -7.26
CA LYS A 173 18.06 16.14 -6.09
C LYS A 173 19.35 16.93 -6.36
N LYS A 174 19.38 17.67 -7.48
CA LYS A 174 20.56 18.42 -7.93
C LYS A 174 21.00 19.54 -6.98
N ASP A 175 20.08 20.04 -6.18
CA ASP A 175 20.30 21.21 -5.32
C ASP A 175 20.74 20.85 -3.89
N LEU A 176 20.87 19.55 -3.60
CA LEU A 176 21.38 19.10 -2.31
C LEU A 176 22.90 19.07 -2.33
N SER A 177 23.54 19.52 -1.22
CA SER A 177 24.96 19.29 -0.96
C SER A 177 25.24 17.77 -0.90
N LEU A 178 26.50 17.38 -1.05
CA LEU A 178 26.87 15.97 -1.00
C LEU A 178 26.46 15.30 0.31
N ALA A 179 26.64 15.97 1.45
CA ALA A 179 26.26 15.44 2.74
C ALA A 179 24.74 15.20 2.84
N LYS A 180 23.93 16.19 2.42
CA LYS A 180 22.46 16.06 2.38
C LYS A 180 22.00 15.02 1.37
N LEU A 181 22.67 14.93 0.22
CA LEU A 181 22.35 13.91 -0.79
C LEU A 181 22.58 12.50 -0.25
N LYS A 182 23.74 12.24 0.40
CA LYS A 182 24.04 10.96 1.04
C LYS A 182 22.93 10.57 2.03
N SER A 183 22.62 11.48 2.96
CA SER A 183 21.59 11.24 3.98
C SER A 183 20.21 11.01 3.38
N HIS A 184 19.85 11.79 2.35
CA HIS A 184 18.59 11.64 1.63
C HIS A 184 18.49 10.28 0.93
N LEU A 185 19.50 9.90 0.14
CA LEU A 185 19.53 8.64 -0.58
C LEU A 185 19.49 7.44 0.38
N LYS A 186 20.30 7.49 1.46
CA LYS A 186 20.29 6.44 2.48
C LYS A 186 18.88 6.25 3.05
N LEU A 187 18.26 7.28 3.58
CA LEU A 187 16.91 7.19 4.16
C LEU A 187 15.85 6.80 3.13
N PHE A 188 15.98 7.29 1.90
CA PHE A 188 15.01 7.01 0.83
C PHE A 188 15.00 5.53 0.44
N PHE A 189 16.18 4.92 0.27
CA PHE A 189 16.28 3.52 -0.15
C PHE A 189 16.09 2.54 1.01
N LEU A 190 16.50 2.89 2.23
CA LEU A 190 16.16 2.08 3.41
C LEU A 190 14.65 1.98 3.63
N LYS A 191 13.91 3.09 3.49
CA LYS A 191 12.43 3.09 3.53
C LYS A 191 11.80 2.28 2.41
N ARG A 192 12.49 2.07 1.31
CA ARG A 192 12.06 1.23 0.18
C ARG A 192 12.41 -0.24 0.35
N GLY A 193 13.14 -0.59 1.42
CA GLY A 193 13.45 -1.97 1.79
C GLY A 193 14.68 -2.55 1.11
N PHE A 194 15.62 -1.71 0.67
CA PHE A 194 16.95 -2.15 0.28
C PHE A 194 17.82 -2.40 1.52
N GLN A 195 18.79 -3.29 1.42
CA GLN A 195 19.75 -3.58 2.49
C GLN A 195 20.71 -2.40 2.69
N GLU A 196 21.02 -2.10 3.95
CA GLU A 196 21.80 -0.91 4.32
C GLU A 196 23.19 -0.92 3.70
N GLU A 197 23.87 -2.05 3.77
CA GLU A 197 25.20 -2.25 3.21
C GLU A 197 25.23 -1.96 1.69
N CYS A 198 24.28 -2.54 0.96
CA CYS A 198 24.14 -2.32 -0.48
C CYS A 198 23.84 -0.84 -0.81
N VAL A 199 23.02 -0.19 0.01
CA VAL A 199 22.67 1.22 -0.17
C VAL A 199 23.90 2.10 0.03
N GLU A 200 24.70 1.84 1.06
CA GLU A 200 25.92 2.60 1.34
C GLU A 200 26.97 2.42 0.23
N GLU A 201 27.22 1.18 -0.17
CA GLU A 201 28.14 0.86 -1.26
C GLU A 201 27.75 1.57 -2.57
N GLU A 202 26.48 1.51 -2.95
CA GLU A 202 26.02 2.15 -4.20
C GLU A 202 26.06 3.68 -4.14
N ILE A 203 25.78 4.28 -2.99
CA ILE A 203 25.91 5.73 -2.79
C ILE A 203 27.37 6.15 -2.91
N GLU A 204 28.30 5.44 -2.26
CA GLU A 204 29.74 5.75 -2.36
C GLU A 204 30.25 5.54 -3.79
N SER A 205 29.86 4.45 -4.44
CA SER A 205 30.17 4.20 -5.85
C SER A 205 29.67 5.33 -6.75
N TYR A 206 28.43 5.79 -6.57
CA TYR A 206 27.89 6.91 -7.32
C TYR A 206 28.69 8.19 -7.10
N ILE A 207 29.02 8.52 -5.85
CA ILE A 207 29.75 9.75 -5.51
C ILE A 207 31.20 9.67 -5.99
N SER A 208 31.86 8.52 -5.92
CA SER A 208 33.24 8.36 -6.41
C SER A 208 33.35 8.62 -7.93
N LYS A 209 32.31 8.23 -8.69
CA LYS A 209 32.22 8.44 -10.14
C LYS A 209 31.81 9.87 -10.54
N MET A 210 31.37 10.70 -9.57
CA MET A 210 30.95 12.08 -9.83
C MET A 210 32.16 12.96 -10.16
N SER A 211 32.06 13.78 -11.21
CA SER A 211 33.11 14.70 -11.60
C SER A 211 33.39 15.78 -10.53
N LYS A 212 34.60 16.34 -10.53
CA LYS A 212 34.92 17.46 -9.63
C LYS A 212 34.02 18.67 -9.89
N GLU A 213 33.66 18.90 -11.12
CA GLU A 213 32.78 20.00 -11.53
C GLU A 213 31.35 19.82 -10.99
N GLU A 214 30.79 18.60 -11.08
CA GLU A 214 29.49 18.31 -10.53
C GLU A 214 29.46 18.45 -9.00
N ARG A 215 30.51 18.01 -8.31
CA ARG A 215 30.66 18.18 -6.85
C ARG A 215 30.70 19.67 -6.48
N ASN A 216 31.53 20.46 -7.14
CA ASN A 216 31.61 21.91 -6.88
C ASN A 216 30.31 22.63 -7.19
N ASN A 217 29.62 22.28 -8.26
CA ASN A 217 28.34 22.86 -8.61
C ASN A 217 27.26 22.57 -7.55
N ARG A 218 27.27 21.35 -6.97
CA ARG A 218 26.35 21.01 -5.87
C ARG A 218 26.63 21.82 -4.61
N GLU A 219 27.91 21.97 -4.23
CA GLU A 219 28.28 22.74 -3.04
C GLU A 219 27.92 24.23 -3.21
N LYS A 220 28.23 24.85 -4.35
CA LYS A 220 27.84 26.24 -4.66
C LYS A 220 26.32 26.46 -4.58
N LYS A 221 25.53 25.54 -5.17
CA LYS A 221 24.06 25.61 -5.09
C LYS A 221 23.54 25.43 -3.66
N SER A 222 24.15 24.50 -2.92
CA SER A 222 23.78 24.28 -1.51
C SER A 222 24.09 25.49 -0.65
N GLU A 223 25.21 26.17 -0.89
CA GLU A 223 25.60 27.40 -0.21
C GLU A 223 24.61 28.53 -0.50
N ALA A 224 24.27 28.75 -1.76
CA ALA A 224 23.26 29.74 -2.15
C ALA A 224 21.86 29.46 -1.54
N LEU A 225 21.49 28.20 -1.42
CA LEU A 225 20.25 27.81 -0.72
C LEU A 225 20.34 28.03 0.79
N LEU A 226 21.48 27.74 1.40
CA LEU A 226 21.72 27.99 2.81
C LEU A 226 21.60 29.48 3.12
N GLU A 227 22.22 30.34 2.31
CA GLU A 227 22.14 31.82 2.43
C GLU A 227 20.68 32.30 2.34
N LYS A 228 19.95 31.86 1.35
CA LYS A 228 18.53 32.19 1.19
C LYS A 228 17.67 31.77 2.40
N GLU A 229 17.90 30.57 2.92
CA GLU A 229 17.19 30.08 4.11
C GLU A 229 17.64 30.79 5.39
N ALA A 230 18.94 31.10 5.52
CA ALA A 230 19.46 31.89 6.62
C ALA A 230 18.82 33.27 6.68
N LEU A 231 18.75 33.95 5.53
CA LEU A 231 18.11 35.27 5.43
C LEU A 231 16.62 35.22 5.82
N ARG A 232 15.89 34.21 5.35
CA ARG A 232 14.49 34.02 5.73
C ARG A 232 14.32 33.79 7.24
N CYS A 233 15.18 32.95 7.82
CA CYS A 233 15.15 32.65 9.24
C CYS A 233 15.54 33.88 10.06
N TYR A 234 16.60 34.58 9.65
CA TYR A 234 17.06 35.81 10.26
C TYR A 234 15.96 36.86 10.34
N ASN A 235 15.35 37.20 9.23
CA ASN A 235 14.26 38.20 9.14
C ASN A 235 13.06 37.90 10.04
N ARG A 236 12.77 36.60 10.23
CA ARG A 236 11.70 36.12 11.14
C ARG A 236 12.11 36.21 12.60
N ILE A 237 13.38 35.89 12.92
CA ILE A 237 13.91 35.83 14.29
C ILE A 237 14.25 37.22 14.78
N ALA A 238 14.73 38.11 13.92
CA ALA A 238 15.05 39.52 14.26
C ALA A 238 13.89 40.24 14.91
N ARG A 239 12.66 39.94 14.49
CA ARG A 239 11.42 40.55 15.00
C ARG A 239 11.00 40.07 16.39
N LYS A 240 11.72 39.07 16.99
CA LYS A 240 11.38 38.57 18.31
C LYS A 240 12.03 39.41 19.42
N GLU A 241 11.30 39.60 20.50
CA GLU A 241 11.81 40.27 21.71
C GLU A 241 12.72 39.31 22.49
N LYS A 242 13.98 39.18 22.09
CA LYS A 242 15.01 38.30 22.67
C LYS A 242 16.38 38.93 22.53
N SER A 243 17.30 38.56 23.43
CA SER A 243 18.70 39.02 23.33
C SER A 243 19.37 38.56 22.05
N ALA A 244 20.41 39.26 21.62
CA ALA A 244 21.21 38.92 20.44
C ALA A 244 21.74 37.48 20.51
N TYR A 245 22.18 37.06 21.71
CA TYR A 245 22.64 35.67 21.94
C TYR A 245 21.53 34.63 21.70
N GLU A 246 20.34 34.85 22.24
CA GLU A 246 19.20 33.96 22.05
C GLU A 246 18.76 33.89 20.59
N LYS A 247 18.75 35.05 19.90
CA LYS A 247 18.40 35.12 18.46
C LYS A 247 19.39 34.31 17.63
N ARG A 248 20.70 34.43 17.91
CA ARG A 248 21.74 33.63 17.24
C ARG A 248 21.55 32.13 17.46
N ALA A 249 21.30 31.72 18.70
CA ALA A 249 21.04 30.33 19.05
C ALA A 249 19.80 29.78 18.31
N LEU A 250 18.73 30.57 18.20
CA LEU A 250 17.54 30.23 17.45
C LEU A 250 17.78 30.11 15.94
N LEU A 251 18.63 30.96 15.37
CA LEU A 251 19.01 30.89 13.96
C LEU A 251 19.79 29.61 13.67
N ILE A 252 20.79 29.28 14.47
CA ILE A 252 21.54 28.01 14.35
C ILE A 252 20.58 26.82 14.46
N LYS A 253 19.74 26.79 15.51
CA LYS A 253 18.75 25.73 15.69
C LYS A 253 17.78 25.59 14.49
N ALA A 254 17.35 26.71 13.94
CA ALA A 254 16.45 26.72 12.77
C ALA A 254 17.13 26.19 11.51
N LEU A 255 18.42 26.43 11.30
CA LEU A 255 19.19 25.90 10.16
C LEU A 255 19.48 24.39 10.35
N VAL A 256 19.88 24.00 11.54
CA VAL A 256 20.16 22.57 11.87
C VAL A 256 18.87 21.74 11.71
N SER A 257 17.73 22.25 12.18
CA SER A 257 16.43 21.54 12.00
C SER A 257 16.01 21.38 10.54
N ARG A 258 16.56 22.18 9.63
CA ARG A 258 16.39 22.05 8.17
C ARG A 258 17.45 21.16 7.52
N GLY A 259 18.27 20.49 8.34
CA GLY A 259 19.26 19.52 7.90
C GLY A 259 20.58 20.13 7.38
N TYR A 260 20.90 21.36 7.76
CA TYR A 260 22.23 21.91 7.54
C TYR A 260 23.19 21.47 8.64
N PRO A 261 24.44 21.10 8.32
CA PRO A 261 25.47 20.77 9.32
C PRO A 261 25.65 21.92 10.33
N LEU A 262 25.89 21.56 11.61
CA LEU A 262 26.07 22.56 12.67
C LEU A 262 27.25 23.51 12.37
N SER A 263 28.32 23.01 11.72
CA SER A 263 29.48 23.82 11.29
C SER A 263 29.06 24.92 10.31
N GLN A 264 28.32 24.56 9.25
CA GLN A 264 27.82 25.52 8.25
C GLN A 264 26.81 26.50 8.88
N ALA A 265 25.93 26.02 9.77
CA ALA A 265 25.00 26.88 10.46
C ALA A 265 25.66 27.89 11.38
N LYS A 266 26.76 27.53 12.04
CA LYS A 266 27.58 28.46 12.85
C LYS A 266 28.31 29.47 11.97
N GLU A 267 29.02 29.00 10.95
CA GLU A 267 29.80 29.81 10.02
C GLU A 267 28.95 30.94 9.39
N ILE A 268 27.75 30.60 8.90
CA ILE A 268 26.87 31.62 8.28
C ILE A 268 26.36 32.64 9.30
N THR A 269 26.12 32.23 10.55
CA THR A 269 25.67 33.16 11.61
C THR A 269 26.80 34.08 12.13
N GLU A 270 28.03 33.86 11.72
CA GLU A 270 29.20 34.72 12.04
C GLU A 270 29.39 35.82 11.00
N ARG A 271 28.75 35.70 9.83
CA ARG A 271 28.81 36.77 8.80
C ARG A 271 28.10 38.03 9.27
N GLU A 272 28.61 39.19 8.93
CA GLU A 272 28.09 40.50 9.34
C GLU A 272 26.60 40.70 9.03
N GLU A 273 26.12 40.11 7.92
CA GLU A 273 24.74 40.18 7.45
C GLU A 273 23.71 39.53 8.40
N TYR A 274 24.16 38.64 9.30
CA TYR A 274 23.32 37.85 10.21
C TYR A 274 23.57 38.18 11.69
N GLN A 275 24.22 39.30 11.97
CA GLN A 275 24.45 39.75 13.34
C GLN A 275 23.19 40.36 13.94
N PHE A 276 22.89 39.99 15.17
CA PHE A 276 21.84 40.62 15.96
C PHE A 276 22.48 41.57 16.95
N TYR A 277 21.86 42.72 17.08
CA TYR A 277 22.26 43.76 18.04
C TYR A 277 21.18 43.80 19.13
N ASP A 278 21.61 44.07 20.40
CA ASP A 278 20.71 44.24 21.55
C ASP A 278 20.07 45.63 21.55
#